data_92aa51dc5592e36d4b3606b0d265a08b
#
_entry.id   92aa51dc5592e36d4b3606b0d265a08b
#
_cell.length_a   1.000
_cell.length_b   1.000
_cell.length_c   1.000
_cell.angle_alpha   90.00
_cell.angle_beta   90.00
_cell.angle_gamma   90.00
#
_symmetry.space_group_name_H-M   'P 1'
#
loop_
_entity.id
_entity.type
_entity.pdbx_description
1 polymer ?
#
loop_
_entity_poly.entity_id
_entity_poly.type
_entity_poly.pdbx_seq_one_letter_code
_entity_poly.pdbx_strand_id
1 'polypeptide(L)'
;MKNQEGLQPLQQSLSGLPQWASERILQQINQLTHYEPVIGIMGKTGAGKSSLCNALFAGEVSPVSDVVACTREPLRFRLQVGERFMTIVDLTGVGESESRDAEYATLYWQQLPHLDLVLWLIKADDRALAVDEHFYRQVIGEAYWHKVLFVISQADKAEPTSSGERLSTEQKRNISRKICLLHELFQPVNPVCAVSVRLQWGLRVMAERMIRCLPREVSSPVAAQLSAPLRTDAVNKKARDDFGETIGSVLDTISSLPLVPAPVRTIIQAVRDTLVSVARTVWNLFF
;
A
#
# COMPACT_ATOMS: atom_id res chain seq x y z
N MET A 1 -22.54 0.92 12.68
CA MET A 1 -22.68 1.86 13.84
C MET A 1 -21.48 2.80 13.93
N LYS A 2 -20.22 2.34 14.02
CA LYS A 2 -19.03 3.24 14.15
C LYS A 2 -18.86 4.26 13.01
N ASN A 3 -19.09 3.88 11.76
CA ASN A 3 -19.00 4.82 10.64
C ASN A 3 -20.00 5.98 10.74
N GLN A 4 -21.20 5.76 11.28
CA GLN A 4 -22.19 6.82 11.46
C GLN A 4 -21.78 7.79 12.58
N GLU A 5 -21.17 7.27 13.67
CA GLU A 5 -20.63 8.09 14.76
C GLU A 5 -19.48 8.99 14.27
N GLY A 6 -18.63 8.50 13.37
CA GLY A 6 -17.55 9.29 12.76
C GLY A 6 -18.04 10.38 11.80
N LEU A 7 -19.18 10.17 11.12
CA LEU A 7 -19.75 11.13 10.18
C LEU A 7 -20.43 12.32 10.88
N GLN A 8 -21.00 12.14 12.09
CA GLN A 8 -21.73 13.21 12.78
C GLN A 8 -20.89 14.48 13.02
N PRO A 9 -19.66 14.41 13.57
CA PRO A 9 -18.84 15.62 13.76
C PRO A 9 -18.47 16.31 12.45
N LEU A 10 -18.28 15.52 11.39
CA LEU A 10 -18.00 16.04 10.04
C LEU A 10 -19.24 16.76 9.46
N GLN A 11 -20.43 16.18 9.64
CA GLN A 11 -21.71 16.81 9.24
C GLN A 11 -21.93 18.14 9.97
N GLN A 12 -21.67 18.20 11.27
CA GLN A 12 -21.78 19.44 12.05
C GLN A 12 -20.85 20.54 11.53
N SER A 13 -19.61 20.17 11.15
CA SER A 13 -18.64 21.10 10.58
C SER A 13 -19.07 21.65 9.21
N LEU A 14 -19.95 20.95 8.50
CA LEU A 14 -20.47 21.32 7.19
C LEU A 14 -21.83 22.06 7.25
N SER A 15 -22.40 22.28 8.44
CA SER A 15 -23.75 22.85 8.62
C SER A 15 -23.93 24.27 8.05
N GLY A 16 -22.84 25.01 7.86
CA GLY A 16 -22.85 26.33 7.23
C GLY A 16 -22.86 26.33 5.69
N LEU A 17 -22.72 25.16 5.06
CA LEU A 17 -22.71 25.01 3.61
C LEU A 17 -24.12 24.74 3.07
N PRO A 18 -24.38 25.10 1.80
CA PRO A 18 -25.56 24.62 1.09
C PRO A 18 -25.66 23.09 1.10
N GLN A 19 -26.86 22.54 1.20
CA GLN A 19 -27.10 21.09 1.31
C GLN A 19 -26.37 20.28 0.22
N TRP A 20 -26.44 20.70 -1.05
CA TRP A 20 -25.77 20.02 -2.16
C TRP A 20 -24.25 19.91 -1.98
N ALA A 21 -23.60 20.93 -1.41
CA ALA A 21 -22.17 20.95 -1.17
C ALA A 21 -21.79 20.00 -0.04
N SER A 22 -22.55 20.06 1.07
CA SER A 22 -22.38 19.16 2.21
C SER A 22 -22.56 17.70 1.81
N GLU A 23 -23.64 17.37 1.08
CA GLU A 23 -23.90 16.01 0.59
C GLU A 23 -22.78 15.51 -0.31
N ARG A 24 -22.26 16.33 -1.22
CA ARG A 24 -21.17 15.95 -2.12
C ARG A 24 -19.87 15.68 -1.36
N ILE A 25 -19.55 16.50 -0.37
CA ILE A 25 -18.37 16.31 0.50
C ILE A 25 -18.51 15.00 1.28
N LEU A 26 -19.66 14.78 1.93
CA LEU A 26 -19.93 13.57 2.70
C LEU A 26 -19.90 12.30 1.83
N GLN A 27 -20.40 12.37 0.59
CA GLN A 27 -20.31 11.26 -0.36
C GLN A 27 -18.86 10.91 -0.67
N GLN A 28 -18.00 11.90 -0.91
CA GLN A 28 -16.58 11.67 -1.15
C GLN A 28 -15.88 11.09 0.08
N ILE A 29 -16.18 11.60 1.29
CA ILE A 29 -15.64 11.04 2.53
C ILE A 29 -16.07 9.59 2.70
N ASN A 30 -17.33 9.27 2.40
CA ASN A 30 -17.84 7.90 2.47
C ASN A 30 -17.12 6.98 1.47
N GLN A 31 -16.84 7.44 0.24
CA GLN A 31 -16.04 6.68 -0.73
C GLN A 31 -14.63 6.39 -0.21
N LEU A 32 -13.97 7.38 0.39
CA LEU A 32 -12.62 7.22 0.99
C LEU A 32 -12.61 6.21 2.14
N THR A 33 -13.63 6.25 2.99
CA THR A 33 -13.72 5.34 4.16
C THR A 33 -14.05 3.90 3.77
N HIS A 34 -14.59 3.67 2.57
CA HIS A 34 -14.93 2.34 2.03
C HIS A 34 -13.99 1.92 0.87
N TYR A 35 -12.90 2.66 0.66
CA TYR A 35 -11.95 2.29 -0.38
C TYR A 35 -11.35 0.91 -0.10
N GLU A 36 -11.33 0.05 -1.10
CA GLU A 36 -10.73 -1.28 -1.06
C GLU A 36 -9.35 -1.24 -1.74
N PRO A 37 -8.23 -1.22 -0.98
CA PRO A 37 -6.90 -1.20 -1.54
C PRO A 37 -6.58 -2.45 -2.35
N VAL A 38 -5.75 -2.30 -3.39
CA VAL A 38 -5.26 -3.41 -4.21
C VAL A 38 -3.73 -3.42 -4.19
N ILE A 39 -3.14 -4.39 -3.51
CA ILE A 39 -1.70 -4.53 -3.35
C ILE A 39 -1.20 -5.71 -4.19
N GLY A 40 -0.32 -5.42 -5.15
CA GLY A 40 0.41 -6.44 -5.88
C GLY A 40 1.56 -7.00 -5.04
N ILE A 41 1.78 -8.31 -5.09
CA ILE A 41 2.98 -8.93 -4.55
C ILE A 41 3.66 -9.75 -5.64
N MET A 42 4.94 -9.53 -5.86
CA MET A 42 5.72 -10.25 -6.85
C MET A 42 7.06 -10.70 -6.31
N GLY A 43 7.68 -11.62 -7.01
CA GLY A 43 8.98 -12.20 -6.69
C GLY A 43 9.05 -13.65 -7.10
N LYS A 44 10.27 -14.15 -7.28
CA LYS A 44 10.54 -15.52 -7.70
C LYS A 44 9.91 -16.56 -6.77
N THR A 45 9.70 -17.76 -7.28
CA THR A 45 9.21 -18.89 -6.47
C THR A 45 10.08 -19.07 -5.24
N GLY A 46 9.45 -19.25 -4.07
CA GLY A 46 10.15 -19.37 -2.80
C GLY A 46 10.69 -18.05 -2.22
N ALA A 47 10.35 -16.87 -2.78
CA ALA A 47 10.73 -15.57 -2.22
C ALA A 47 10.00 -15.24 -0.91
N GLY A 48 9.00 -16.03 -0.51
CA GLY A 48 8.28 -15.84 0.76
C GLY A 48 7.10 -14.89 0.67
N LYS A 49 6.48 -14.75 -0.50
CA LYS A 49 5.31 -13.88 -0.74
C LYS A 49 4.18 -14.14 0.27
N SER A 50 3.68 -15.36 0.33
CA SER A 50 2.58 -15.73 1.26
C SER A 50 2.96 -15.54 2.72
N SER A 51 4.20 -15.91 3.10
CA SER A 51 4.70 -15.70 4.47
C SER A 51 4.74 -14.23 4.86
N LEU A 52 5.14 -13.36 3.93
CA LEU A 52 5.18 -11.93 4.16
C LEU A 52 3.77 -11.35 4.27
N CYS A 53 2.83 -11.72 3.40
CA CYS A 53 1.43 -11.30 3.51
C CYS A 53 0.84 -11.67 4.86
N ASN A 54 1.00 -12.92 5.32
CA ASN A 54 0.50 -13.39 6.61
C ASN A 54 1.15 -12.66 7.81
N ALA A 55 2.38 -12.18 7.66
CA ALA A 55 3.06 -11.42 8.71
C ALA A 55 2.63 -9.94 8.73
N LEU A 56 2.32 -9.37 7.58
CA LEU A 56 1.95 -7.96 7.46
C LEU A 56 0.48 -7.71 7.82
N PHE A 57 -0.42 -8.56 7.37
CA PHE A 57 -1.86 -8.30 7.40
C PHE A 57 -2.59 -9.22 8.37
N ALA A 58 -3.64 -8.70 9.00
CA ALA A 58 -4.43 -9.39 10.02
C ALA A 58 -5.69 -10.07 9.46
N GLY A 59 -6.04 -9.83 8.19
CA GLY A 59 -7.30 -10.26 7.62
C GLY A 59 -7.42 -11.76 7.40
N GLU A 60 -8.64 -12.26 7.44
CA GLU A 60 -8.97 -13.60 6.94
C GLU A 60 -8.86 -13.60 5.41
N VAL A 61 -8.15 -14.59 4.87
CA VAL A 61 -7.87 -14.69 3.44
C VAL A 61 -8.97 -15.51 2.77
N SER A 62 -9.64 -14.91 1.78
CA SER A 62 -10.54 -15.63 0.89
C SER A 62 -10.12 -15.46 -0.57
N PRO A 63 -10.12 -16.52 -1.41
CA PRO A 63 -9.88 -16.38 -2.84
C PRO A 63 -11.01 -15.57 -3.49
N VAL A 64 -10.65 -14.66 -4.42
CA VAL A 64 -11.64 -13.79 -5.11
C VAL A 64 -12.25 -14.47 -6.32
N SER A 65 -11.61 -15.51 -6.86
CA SER A 65 -12.10 -16.19 -8.05
C SER A 65 -12.24 -17.69 -7.84
N ASP A 66 -13.40 -18.21 -8.17
CA ASP A 66 -13.62 -19.62 -8.51
C ASP A 66 -13.02 -19.93 -9.88
N VAL A 67 -11.79 -19.52 -10.17
CA VAL A 67 -11.19 -19.73 -11.47
C VAL A 67 -10.87 -21.20 -11.64
N VAL A 68 -11.72 -21.88 -12.35
CA VAL A 68 -11.44 -23.12 -13.04
C VAL A 68 -10.08 -22.97 -13.73
N ALA A 69 -9.19 -23.92 -13.51
CA ALA A 69 -7.77 -24.00 -13.83
C ALA A 69 -7.36 -23.78 -15.30
N CYS A 70 -8.05 -22.94 -16.06
CA CYS A 70 -7.81 -22.72 -17.49
C CYS A 70 -7.40 -21.30 -17.89
N THR A 71 -7.43 -20.32 -16.99
CA THR A 71 -7.01 -18.94 -17.30
C THR A 71 -5.79 -18.57 -16.47
N ARG A 72 -4.75 -18.08 -17.13
CA ARG A 72 -3.47 -17.63 -16.58
C ARG A 72 -3.59 -16.25 -15.89
N GLU A 73 -4.70 -16.01 -15.19
CA GLU A 73 -4.91 -14.77 -14.45
C GLU A 73 -4.13 -14.79 -13.14
N PRO A 74 -3.64 -13.62 -12.67
CA PRO A 74 -3.01 -13.51 -11.37
C PRO A 74 -3.97 -13.96 -10.26
N LEU A 75 -3.48 -14.73 -9.30
CA LEU A 75 -4.29 -15.14 -8.16
C LEU A 75 -4.63 -13.91 -7.32
N ARG A 76 -5.91 -13.76 -7.01
CA ARG A 76 -6.42 -12.66 -6.18
C ARG A 76 -6.94 -13.23 -4.86
N PHE A 77 -6.53 -12.60 -3.77
CA PHE A 77 -6.95 -12.94 -2.43
C PHE A 77 -7.58 -11.71 -1.80
N ARG A 78 -8.79 -11.84 -1.32
CA ARG A 78 -9.46 -10.79 -0.57
C ARG A 78 -9.20 -11.00 0.91
N LEU A 79 -8.68 -9.98 1.56
CA LEU A 79 -8.47 -9.93 3.01
C LEU A 79 -9.60 -9.13 3.63
N GLN A 80 -10.13 -9.61 4.74
CA GLN A 80 -11.19 -8.93 5.48
C GLN A 80 -10.78 -8.70 6.93
N VAL A 81 -10.88 -7.46 7.40
CA VAL A 81 -10.75 -7.08 8.80
C VAL A 81 -11.99 -6.26 9.19
N GLY A 82 -12.88 -6.86 9.97
CA GLY A 82 -14.18 -6.27 10.27
C GLY A 82 -15.02 -6.09 9.01
N GLU A 83 -15.48 -4.86 8.75
CA GLU A 83 -16.26 -4.52 7.55
C GLU A 83 -15.40 -4.05 6.36
N ARG A 84 -14.06 -4.13 6.48
CA ARG A 84 -13.12 -3.61 5.50
C ARG A 84 -12.46 -4.71 4.72
N PHE A 85 -12.21 -4.39 3.47
CA PHE A 85 -11.61 -5.32 2.52
C PHE A 85 -10.33 -4.72 1.91
N MET A 86 -9.43 -5.60 1.51
CA MET A 86 -8.26 -5.30 0.71
C MET A 86 -7.99 -6.48 -0.20
N THR A 87 -7.58 -6.24 -1.43
CA THR A 87 -7.22 -7.30 -2.37
C THR A 87 -5.69 -7.41 -2.49
N ILE A 88 -5.17 -8.62 -2.33
CA ILE A 88 -3.80 -8.99 -2.68
C ILE A 88 -3.82 -9.67 -4.04
N VAL A 89 -3.00 -9.19 -4.95
CA VAL A 89 -2.79 -9.78 -6.28
C VAL A 89 -1.42 -10.46 -6.28
N ASP A 90 -1.39 -11.80 -6.33
CA ASP A 90 -0.14 -12.55 -6.47
C ASP A 90 0.29 -12.50 -7.94
N LEU A 91 1.25 -11.63 -8.22
CA LEU A 91 1.82 -11.47 -9.54
C LEU A 91 2.92 -12.51 -9.73
N THR A 92 2.89 -13.20 -10.86
CA THR A 92 3.89 -14.21 -11.19
C THR A 92 5.28 -13.59 -11.22
N GLY A 93 6.26 -14.33 -10.68
CA GLY A 93 7.68 -13.93 -10.76
C GLY A 93 8.21 -14.04 -12.19
N VAL A 94 9.25 -13.28 -12.48
CA VAL A 94 9.96 -13.28 -13.76
C VAL A 94 11.10 -14.29 -13.78
N GLY A 95 11.56 -14.68 -14.98
CA GLY A 95 12.74 -15.55 -15.16
C GLY A 95 12.42 -17.03 -15.24
N GLU A 96 11.19 -17.43 -15.59
CA GLU A 96 10.87 -18.82 -15.88
C GLU A 96 11.26 -19.22 -17.31
N SER A 97 10.95 -18.38 -18.31
CA SER A 97 11.39 -18.48 -19.72
C SER A 97 11.04 -17.20 -20.47
N GLU A 98 11.74 -16.88 -21.57
CA GLU A 98 11.48 -15.68 -22.39
C GLU A 98 10.03 -15.61 -22.92
N SER A 99 9.45 -16.74 -23.35
CA SER A 99 8.07 -16.78 -23.82
C SER A 99 7.05 -16.49 -22.70
N ARG A 100 7.28 -16.97 -21.49
CA ARG A 100 6.46 -16.68 -20.31
C ARG A 100 6.61 -15.25 -19.82
N ASP A 101 7.81 -14.71 -19.88
CA ASP A 101 8.07 -13.33 -19.48
C ASP A 101 7.33 -12.33 -20.38
N ALA A 102 7.17 -12.63 -21.69
CA ALA A 102 6.37 -11.83 -22.62
C ALA A 102 4.85 -11.90 -22.30
N GLU A 103 4.34 -13.09 -21.95
CA GLU A 103 2.94 -13.25 -21.50
C GLU A 103 2.71 -12.49 -20.18
N TYR A 104 3.64 -12.58 -19.24
CA TYR A 104 3.58 -11.86 -17.97
C TYR A 104 3.62 -10.35 -18.17
N ALA A 105 4.43 -9.85 -19.11
CA ALA A 105 4.45 -8.42 -19.42
C ALA A 105 3.06 -7.88 -19.77
N THR A 106 2.29 -8.61 -20.60
CA THR A 106 0.93 -8.22 -20.95
C THR A 106 0.01 -8.21 -19.75
N LEU A 107 0.10 -9.22 -18.87
CA LEU A 107 -0.68 -9.27 -17.63
C LEU A 107 -0.34 -8.09 -16.70
N TYR A 108 0.95 -7.75 -16.57
CA TYR A 108 1.39 -6.62 -15.75
C TYR A 108 0.84 -5.30 -16.25
N TRP A 109 0.90 -5.03 -17.57
CA TRP A 109 0.34 -3.80 -18.15
C TRP A 109 -1.16 -3.65 -17.90
N GLN A 110 -1.90 -4.75 -17.85
CA GLN A 110 -3.30 -4.74 -17.50
C GLN A 110 -3.55 -4.51 -16.00
N GLN A 111 -2.68 -5.01 -15.13
CA GLN A 111 -2.87 -4.95 -13.67
C GLN A 111 -2.32 -3.66 -13.05
N LEU A 112 -1.13 -3.19 -13.47
CA LEU A 112 -0.42 -2.05 -12.88
C LEU A 112 -1.26 -0.77 -12.69
N PRO A 113 -2.13 -0.37 -13.64
CA PRO A 113 -3.02 0.78 -13.42
C PRO A 113 -3.91 0.65 -12.19
N HIS A 114 -4.34 -0.56 -11.88
CA HIS A 114 -5.31 -0.88 -10.82
C HIS A 114 -4.68 -1.20 -9.46
N LEU A 115 -3.35 -1.30 -9.40
CA LEU A 115 -2.62 -1.53 -8.16
C LEU A 115 -2.29 -0.20 -7.48
N ASP A 116 -2.44 -0.17 -6.16
CA ASP A 116 -2.02 0.96 -5.32
C ASP A 116 -0.54 0.88 -4.97
N LEU A 117 -0.02 -0.34 -4.80
CA LEU A 117 1.39 -0.62 -4.50
C LEU A 117 1.77 -2.01 -5.03
N VAL A 118 3.04 -2.19 -5.37
CA VAL A 118 3.65 -3.48 -5.69
C VAL A 118 4.77 -3.76 -4.70
N LEU A 119 4.65 -4.82 -3.92
CA LEU A 119 5.71 -5.35 -3.08
C LEU A 119 6.56 -6.32 -3.91
N TRP A 120 7.77 -5.90 -4.29
CA TRP A 120 8.67 -6.74 -5.09
C TRP A 120 9.71 -7.42 -4.19
N LEU A 121 9.52 -8.74 -4.00
CA LEU A 121 10.37 -9.52 -3.13
C LEU A 121 11.59 -10.06 -3.87
N ILE A 122 12.77 -9.74 -3.35
CA ILE A 122 14.07 -10.27 -3.78
C ILE A 122 14.68 -10.99 -2.57
N LYS A 123 15.03 -12.27 -2.71
CA LYS A 123 15.66 -13.01 -1.60
C LYS A 123 17.02 -12.42 -1.25
N ALA A 124 17.39 -12.45 0.03
CA ALA A 124 18.68 -11.97 0.49
C ALA A 124 19.87 -12.69 -0.18
N ASP A 125 19.71 -13.98 -0.46
CA ASP A 125 20.70 -14.85 -1.11
C ASP A 125 20.61 -14.89 -2.65
N ASP A 126 19.61 -14.22 -3.27
CA ASP A 126 19.47 -14.18 -4.73
C ASP A 126 20.56 -13.30 -5.35
N ARG A 127 21.34 -13.86 -6.28
CA ARG A 127 22.41 -13.19 -7.03
C ARG A 127 22.05 -12.91 -8.49
N ALA A 128 21.01 -13.57 -9.01
CA ALA A 128 20.61 -13.48 -10.42
C ALA A 128 19.55 -12.39 -10.62
N LEU A 129 19.97 -11.13 -10.66
CA LEU A 129 19.08 -9.96 -10.71
C LEU A 129 18.86 -9.39 -12.13
N ALA A 130 19.59 -9.86 -13.13
CA ALA A 130 19.55 -9.28 -14.47
C ALA A 130 18.15 -9.36 -15.12
N VAL A 131 17.43 -10.47 -14.91
CA VAL A 131 16.06 -10.62 -15.41
C VAL A 131 15.09 -9.70 -14.67
N ASP A 132 15.24 -9.58 -13.33
CA ASP A 132 14.44 -8.67 -12.51
C ASP A 132 14.68 -7.22 -12.95
N GLU A 133 15.92 -6.81 -13.19
CA GLU A 133 16.29 -5.47 -13.67
C GLU A 133 15.67 -5.18 -15.04
N HIS A 134 15.82 -6.10 -15.99
CA HIS A 134 15.25 -5.96 -17.33
C HIS A 134 13.73 -5.78 -17.25
N PHE A 135 13.04 -6.63 -16.48
CA PHE A 135 11.58 -6.56 -16.31
C PHE A 135 11.13 -5.26 -15.64
N TYR A 136 11.83 -4.82 -14.62
CA TYR A 136 11.53 -3.55 -13.95
C TYR A 136 11.62 -2.35 -14.92
N ARG A 137 12.68 -2.33 -15.75
CA ARG A 137 12.89 -1.24 -16.71
C ARG A 137 11.93 -1.29 -17.89
N GLN A 138 11.68 -2.47 -18.45
CA GLN A 138 10.93 -2.62 -19.70
C GLN A 138 9.43 -2.82 -19.50
N VAL A 139 9.04 -3.53 -18.46
CA VAL A 139 7.64 -3.90 -18.24
C VAL A 139 6.96 -2.96 -17.23
N ILE A 140 7.55 -2.76 -16.06
CA ILE A 140 7.00 -1.82 -15.08
C ILE A 140 7.13 -0.40 -15.64
N GLY A 141 8.33 0.01 -16.08
CA GLY A 141 8.60 1.31 -16.67
C GLY A 141 8.47 2.48 -15.70
N GLU A 142 8.97 3.63 -16.11
CA GLU A 142 9.04 4.84 -15.26
C GLU A 142 7.66 5.29 -14.73
N ALA A 143 6.61 5.10 -15.52
CA ALA A 143 5.25 5.49 -15.15
C ALA A 143 4.76 4.84 -13.84
N TYR A 144 5.27 3.63 -13.52
CA TYR A 144 4.82 2.86 -12.35
C TYR A 144 5.92 2.63 -11.31
N TRP A 145 7.14 3.12 -11.49
CA TRP A 145 8.22 2.95 -10.49
C TRP A 145 7.84 3.48 -9.12
N HIS A 146 7.05 4.54 -9.05
CA HIS A 146 6.55 5.10 -7.78
C HIS A 146 5.64 4.13 -7.01
N LYS A 147 5.05 3.14 -7.68
CA LYS A 147 4.22 2.10 -7.04
C LYS A 147 5.04 0.91 -6.54
N VAL A 148 6.33 0.79 -6.86
CA VAL A 148 7.14 -0.37 -6.49
C VAL A 148 7.89 -0.12 -5.18
N LEU A 149 7.73 -1.05 -4.24
CA LEU A 149 8.54 -1.12 -3.02
C LEU A 149 9.35 -2.42 -3.03
N PHE A 150 10.66 -2.31 -3.22
CA PHE A 150 11.55 -3.47 -3.15
C PHE A 150 11.74 -3.95 -1.72
N VAL A 151 11.60 -5.27 -1.54
CA VAL A 151 11.73 -5.93 -0.25
C VAL A 151 12.74 -7.06 -0.34
N ILE A 152 13.89 -6.91 0.31
CA ILE A 152 14.83 -8.01 0.53
C ILE A 152 14.18 -8.93 1.57
N SER A 153 13.67 -10.06 1.10
CA SER A 153 13.02 -11.07 1.94
C SER A 153 14.04 -12.08 2.49
N GLN A 154 13.63 -12.84 3.50
CA GLN A 154 14.46 -13.88 4.11
C GLN A 154 15.85 -13.36 4.54
N ALA A 155 15.88 -12.19 5.16
CA ALA A 155 17.14 -11.54 5.59
C ALA A 155 17.98 -12.42 6.50
N ASP A 156 17.36 -13.38 7.20
CA ASP A 156 18.04 -14.41 8.01
C ASP A 156 18.87 -15.40 7.19
N LYS A 157 18.66 -15.49 5.87
CA LYS A 157 19.49 -16.28 4.94
C LYS A 157 20.65 -15.51 4.34
N ALA A 158 20.83 -14.23 4.67
CA ALA A 158 22.03 -13.51 4.29
C ALA A 158 23.27 -14.17 4.91
N GLU A 159 24.35 -14.30 4.12
CA GLU A 159 25.62 -14.89 4.60
C GLU A 159 26.30 -13.99 5.66
N PRO A 160 27.01 -14.60 6.62
CA PRO A 160 27.06 -16.03 6.92
C PRO A 160 25.73 -16.51 7.50
N THR A 161 25.21 -17.64 6.98
CA THR A 161 23.94 -18.20 7.49
C THR A 161 24.10 -18.63 8.96
N SER A 162 23.11 -18.25 9.77
CA SER A 162 23.10 -18.54 11.20
C SER A 162 21.73 -19.10 11.59
N SER A 163 21.73 -20.13 12.45
CA SER A 163 20.52 -20.66 13.07
C SER A 163 20.03 -19.81 14.25
N GLY A 164 20.72 -18.69 14.54
CA GLY A 164 20.42 -17.84 15.69
C GLY A 164 19.05 -17.16 15.59
N GLU A 165 18.57 -16.68 16.73
CA GLU A 165 17.29 -15.94 16.85
C GLU A 165 17.41 -14.46 16.43
N ARG A 166 18.62 -14.00 16.12
CA ARG A 166 18.90 -12.60 15.72
C ARG A 166 19.92 -12.56 14.58
N LEU A 167 19.79 -11.56 13.73
CA LEU A 167 20.78 -11.29 12.69
C LEU A 167 22.13 -10.88 13.32
N SER A 168 23.21 -11.51 12.86
CA SER A 168 24.57 -11.11 13.22
C SER A 168 24.93 -9.74 12.63
N THR A 169 25.99 -9.13 13.15
CA THR A 169 26.49 -7.86 12.60
C THR A 169 26.94 -8.00 11.14
N GLU A 170 27.51 -9.14 10.79
CA GLU A 170 27.95 -9.41 9.41
C GLU A 170 26.78 -9.62 8.45
N GLN A 171 25.74 -10.35 8.87
CA GLN A 171 24.51 -10.44 8.09
C GLN A 171 23.89 -9.06 7.82
N LYS A 172 23.80 -8.21 8.85
CA LYS A 172 23.30 -6.83 8.69
C LYS A 172 24.14 -6.03 7.71
N ARG A 173 25.47 -6.19 7.74
CA ARG A 173 26.40 -5.54 6.78
C ARG A 173 26.15 -6.02 5.36
N ASN A 174 25.95 -7.33 5.16
CA ASN A 174 25.71 -7.91 3.84
C ASN A 174 24.31 -7.53 3.30
N ILE A 175 23.30 -7.43 4.18
CA ILE A 175 21.99 -6.87 3.83
C ILE A 175 22.13 -5.41 3.39
N SER A 176 22.92 -4.59 4.10
CA SER A 176 23.18 -3.20 3.70
C SER A 176 23.87 -3.11 2.34
N ARG A 177 24.86 -3.98 2.06
CA ARG A 177 25.49 -4.08 0.74
C ARG A 177 24.48 -4.47 -0.36
N LYS A 178 23.56 -5.40 -0.04
CA LYS A 178 22.50 -5.79 -0.97
C LYS A 178 21.55 -4.63 -1.25
N ILE A 179 21.19 -3.83 -0.24
CA ILE A 179 20.40 -2.61 -0.42
C ILE A 179 21.11 -1.64 -1.37
N CYS A 180 22.41 -1.38 -1.18
CA CYS A 180 23.19 -0.54 -2.09
C CYS A 180 23.19 -1.08 -3.51
N LEU A 181 23.40 -2.39 -3.70
CA LEU A 181 23.37 -3.03 -5.00
C LEU A 181 21.99 -2.85 -5.69
N LEU A 182 20.88 -3.02 -4.96
CA LEU A 182 19.55 -2.79 -5.54
C LEU A 182 19.34 -1.33 -5.92
N HIS A 183 19.88 -0.37 -5.15
CA HIS A 183 19.84 1.04 -5.53
C HIS A 183 20.65 1.33 -6.79
N GLU A 184 21.81 0.70 -6.97
CA GLU A 184 22.64 0.85 -8.16
C GLU A 184 21.96 0.27 -9.41
N LEU A 185 21.39 -0.93 -9.29
CA LEU A 185 20.80 -1.65 -10.43
C LEU A 185 19.42 -1.08 -10.82
N PHE A 186 18.52 -0.87 -9.85
CA PHE A 186 17.13 -0.54 -10.13
C PHE A 186 16.82 0.95 -10.03
N GLN A 187 17.67 1.73 -9.34
CA GLN A 187 17.42 3.16 -9.07
C GLN A 187 15.98 3.42 -8.57
N PRO A 188 15.54 2.68 -7.52
CA PRO A 188 14.15 2.71 -7.10
C PRO A 188 13.75 4.08 -6.56
N VAL A 189 12.52 4.50 -6.87
CA VAL A 189 11.92 5.75 -6.35
C VAL A 189 11.67 5.62 -4.83
N ASN A 190 11.21 4.44 -4.40
CA ASN A 190 10.93 4.16 -3.00
C ASN A 190 12.14 3.51 -2.30
N PRO A 191 12.29 3.69 -0.98
CA PRO A 191 13.41 3.10 -0.24
C PRO A 191 13.31 1.57 -0.22
N VAL A 192 14.43 0.88 -0.42
CA VAL A 192 14.51 -0.59 -0.32
C VAL A 192 14.36 -1.02 1.14
N CYS A 193 13.49 -1.99 1.41
CA CYS A 193 13.30 -2.62 2.72
C CYS A 193 14.03 -3.96 2.81
N ALA A 194 14.33 -4.41 4.03
CA ALA A 194 14.80 -5.77 4.27
C ALA A 194 14.07 -6.36 5.48
N VAL A 195 13.62 -7.62 5.35
CA VAL A 195 12.81 -8.29 6.37
C VAL A 195 13.17 -9.76 6.53
N SER A 196 13.01 -10.27 7.75
CA SER A 196 12.91 -11.70 8.05
C SER A 196 11.60 -11.95 8.80
N VAL A 197 10.68 -12.65 8.16
CA VAL A 197 9.43 -13.09 8.80
C VAL A 197 9.73 -14.05 9.94
N ARG A 198 10.67 -14.98 9.74
CA ARG A 198 11.10 -15.94 10.77
C ARG A 198 11.58 -15.28 12.06
N LEU A 199 12.36 -14.19 11.93
CA LEU A 199 12.92 -13.46 13.06
C LEU A 199 12.08 -12.26 13.50
N GLN A 200 10.94 -12.02 12.87
CA GLN A 200 10.11 -10.81 13.06
C GLN A 200 10.93 -9.51 12.93
N TRP A 201 12.02 -9.56 12.14
CA TRP A 201 12.95 -8.46 11.96
C TRP A 201 12.59 -7.61 10.74
N GLY A 202 12.65 -6.29 10.90
CA GLY A 202 12.44 -5.32 9.82
C GLY A 202 10.98 -5.07 9.45
N LEU A 203 10.00 -5.88 9.92
CA LEU A 203 8.60 -5.78 9.54
C LEU A 203 7.97 -4.43 9.91
N ARG A 204 8.25 -3.89 11.10
CA ARG A 204 7.74 -2.57 11.52
C ARG A 204 8.23 -1.45 10.62
N VAL A 205 9.54 -1.43 10.34
CA VAL A 205 10.15 -0.44 9.45
C VAL A 205 9.58 -0.55 8.03
N MET A 206 9.36 -1.79 7.56
CA MET A 206 8.73 -2.03 6.27
C MET A 206 7.29 -1.50 6.24
N ALA A 207 6.48 -1.78 7.27
CA ALA A 207 5.11 -1.28 7.36
C ALA A 207 5.07 0.26 7.33
N GLU A 208 5.93 0.94 8.08
CA GLU A 208 6.03 2.39 8.07
C GLU A 208 6.41 2.95 6.70
N ARG A 209 7.38 2.31 6.01
CA ARG A 209 7.78 2.71 4.65
C ARG A 209 6.68 2.44 3.65
N MET A 210 6.02 1.29 3.74
CA MET A 210 4.89 0.92 2.89
C MET A 210 3.78 1.98 2.95
N ILE A 211 3.35 2.38 4.15
CA ILE A 211 2.33 3.43 4.32
C ILE A 211 2.77 4.77 3.71
N ARG A 212 4.06 5.08 3.73
CA ARG A 212 4.60 6.33 3.14
C ARG A 212 4.68 6.29 1.61
N CYS A 213 4.77 5.10 1.01
CA CYS A 213 4.81 4.92 -0.44
C CYS A 213 3.42 4.92 -1.08
N LEU A 214 2.36 4.71 -0.28
CA LEU A 214 0.99 4.67 -0.76
C LEU A 214 0.45 6.07 -1.12
N PRO A 215 -0.47 6.19 -2.08
CA PRO A 215 -1.30 7.36 -2.24
C PRO A 215 -2.02 7.72 -0.94
N ARG A 216 -2.26 9.02 -0.69
CA ARG A 216 -2.84 9.49 0.59
C ARG A 216 -4.19 8.85 0.90
N GLU A 217 -5.03 8.68 -0.12
CA GLU A 217 -6.35 8.07 0.00
C GLU A 217 -6.31 6.59 0.38
N VAL A 218 -5.17 5.91 0.13
CA VAL A 218 -5.00 4.47 0.35
C VAL A 218 -4.35 4.16 1.70
N SER A 219 -3.60 5.10 2.27
CA SER A 219 -2.80 4.88 3.48
C SER A 219 -3.62 4.41 4.69
N SER A 220 -4.79 5.02 4.93
CA SER A 220 -5.68 4.66 6.04
C SER A 220 -6.34 3.28 5.87
N PRO A 221 -6.95 2.96 4.72
CA PRO A 221 -7.47 1.61 4.49
C PRO A 221 -6.42 0.51 4.65
N VAL A 222 -5.19 0.72 4.15
CA VAL A 222 -4.10 -0.28 4.31
C VAL A 222 -3.63 -0.36 5.77
N ALA A 223 -3.47 0.77 6.46
CA ALA A 223 -3.08 0.77 7.87
C ALA A 223 -4.08 -0.02 8.74
N ALA A 224 -5.38 0.05 8.43
CA ALA A 224 -6.42 -0.71 9.12
C ALA A 224 -6.32 -2.24 8.91
N GLN A 225 -5.69 -2.69 7.82
CA GLN A 225 -5.49 -4.10 7.50
C GLN A 225 -4.20 -4.68 8.10
N LEU A 226 -3.27 -3.83 8.56
CA LEU A 226 -2.02 -4.30 9.16
C LEU A 226 -2.27 -5.10 10.44
N SER A 227 -1.43 -6.10 10.70
CA SER A 227 -1.42 -6.82 11.97
C SER A 227 -1.10 -5.87 13.13
N ALA A 228 -1.68 -6.13 14.30
CA ALA A 228 -1.62 -5.22 15.45
C ALA A 228 -0.18 -4.79 15.83
N PRO A 229 0.86 -5.65 15.83
CA PRO A 229 2.23 -5.24 16.16
C PRO A 229 2.85 -4.26 15.16
N LEU A 230 2.27 -4.14 13.95
CA LEU A 230 2.76 -3.27 12.86
C LEU A 230 2.02 -1.93 12.78
N ARG A 231 0.93 -1.76 13.50
CA ARG A 231 0.20 -0.49 13.64
C ARG A 231 0.91 0.42 14.63
N THR A 232 2.14 0.81 14.30
CA THR A 232 2.94 1.72 15.15
C THR A 232 2.33 3.12 15.19
N ASP A 233 2.74 3.93 16.17
CA ASP A 233 2.32 5.34 16.25
C ASP A 233 2.70 6.10 14.96
N ALA A 234 3.84 5.77 14.35
CA ALA A 234 4.28 6.37 13.09
C ALA A 234 3.36 6.01 11.91
N VAL A 235 2.91 4.74 11.83
CA VAL A 235 1.92 4.28 10.85
C VAL A 235 0.59 5.00 11.05
N ASN A 236 0.06 4.97 12.26
CA ASN A 236 -1.24 5.57 12.57
C ASN A 236 -1.23 7.08 12.37
N LYS A 237 -0.15 7.76 12.78
CA LYS A 237 0.01 9.20 12.57
C LYS A 237 0.00 9.53 11.07
N LYS A 238 0.82 8.84 10.27
CA LYS A 238 0.89 9.09 8.82
C LYS A 238 -0.46 8.86 8.15
N ALA A 239 -1.14 7.74 8.43
CA ALA A 239 -2.43 7.42 7.86
C ALA A 239 -3.51 8.46 8.24
N ARG A 240 -3.53 8.90 9.49
CA ARG A 240 -4.42 9.95 10.00
C ARG A 240 -4.17 11.29 9.31
N ASP A 241 -2.90 11.68 9.19
CA ASP A 241 -2.52 12.93 8.54
C ASP A 241 -2.93 12.90 7.06
N ASP A 242 -2.67 11.79 6.35
CA ASP A 242 -3.08 11.60 4.96
C ASP A 242 -4.60 11.65 4.78
N PHE A 243 -5.36 11.03 5.68
CA PHE A 243 -6.81 11.09 5.65
C PHE A 243 -7.32 12.53 5.76
N GLY A 244 -6.80 13.30 6.72
CA GLY A 244 -7.14 14.72 6.85
C GLY A 244 -6.80 15.51 5.59
N GLU A 245 -5.60 15.34 5.04
CA GLU A 245 -5.18 16.04 3.82
C GLU A 245 -6.01 15.65 2.59
N THR A 246 -6.41 14.38 2.48
CA THR A 246 -7.28 13.92 1.39
C THR A 246 -8.66 14.60 1.49
N ILE A 247 -9.23 14.71 2.69
CA ILE A 247 -10.48 15.47 2.90
C ILE A 247 -10.29 16.94 2.54
N GLY A 248 -9.17 17.56 2.92
CA GLY A 248 -8.82 18.91 2.50
C GLY A 248 -8.80 19.05 0.97
N SER A 249 -8.17 18.11 0.27
CA SER A 249 -8.12 18.09 -1.20
C SER A 249 -9.49 17.94 -1.85
N VAL A 250 -10.40 17.18 -1.24
CA VAL A 250 -11.81 17.08 -1.68
C VAL A 250 -12.50 18.45 -1.63
N LEU A 251 -12.32 19.19 -0.53
CA LEU A 251 -12.88 20.54 -0.38
C LEU A 251 -12.29 21.51 -1.42
N ASP A 252 -10.97 21.47 -1.62
CA ASP A 252 -10.27 22.29 -2.61
C ASP A 252 -10.80 21.98 -4.02
N THR A 253 -10.98 20.71 -4.37
CA THR A 253 -11.54 20.28 -5.66
C THR A 253 -12.97 20.80 -5.84
N ILE A 254 -13.85 20.63 -4.84
CA ILE A 254 -15.24 21.11 -4.93
C ILE A 254 -15.26 22.64 -5.05
N SER A 255 -14.44 23.35 -4.28
CA SER A 255 -14.38 24.81 -4.31
C SER A 255 -13.90 25.36 -5.66
N SER A 256 -13.09 24.62 -6.38
CA SER A 256 -12.54 25.00 -7.70
C SER A 256 -13.50 24.77 -8.87
N LEU A 257 -14.62 24.06 -8.67
CA LEU A 257 -15.58 23.79 -9.74
C LEU A 257 -16.18 25.10 -10.29
N PRO A 258 -16.30 25.26 -11.63
CA PRO A 258 -16.79 26.49 -12.25
C PRO A 258 -18.19 26.93 -11.81
N LEU A 259 -19.05 25.94 -11.48
CA LEU A 259 -20.45 26.17 -11.12
C LEU A 259 -20.65 26.52 -9.62
N VAL A 260 -19.58 26.54 -8.80
CA VAL A 260 -19.68 26.90 -7.39
C VAL A 260 -19.68 28.41 -7.23
N PRO A 261 -20.75 29.01 -6.65
CA PRO A 261 -20.83 30.46 -6.43
C PRO A 261 -19.71 30.97 -5.50
N ALA A 262 -19.21 32.17 -5.75
CA ALA A 262 -18.13 32.77 -4.96
C ALA A 262 -18.38 32.77 -3.44
N PRO A 263 -19.60 33.10 -2.91
CA PRO A 263 -19.86 33.02 -1.49
C PRO A 263 -19.71 31.61 -0.91
N VAL A 264 -20.17 30.57 -1.65
CA VAL A 264 -20.04 29.17 -1.22
C VAL A 264 -18.59 28.75 -1.19
N ARG A 265 -17.80 29.15 -2.19
CA ARG A 265 -16.36 28.91 -2.26
C ARG A 265 -15.63 29.46 -1.05
N THR A 266 -15.94 30.71 -0.65
CA THR A 266 -15.36 31.32 0.54
C THR A 266 -15.70 30.56 1.81
N ILE A 267 -16.94 30.08 1.97
CA ILE A 267 -17.34 29.26 3.12
C ILE A 267 -16.59 27.93 3.12
N ILE A 268 -16.50 27.24 1.99
CA ILE A 268 -15.74 25.95 1.88
C ILE A 268 -14.29 26.17 2.34
N GLN A 269 -13.65 27.24 1.87
CA GLN A 269 -12.28 27.56 2.26
C GLN A 269 -12.15 27.88 3.76
N ALA A 270 -13.12 28.60 4.33
CA ALA A 270 -13.11 28.94 5.74
C ALA A 270 -13.28 27.71 6.66
N VAL A 271 -14.04 26.69 6.26
CA VAL A 271 -14.24 25.49 7.06
C VAL A 271 -13.19 24.40 6.81
N ARG A 272 -12.36 24.56 5.80
CA ARG A 272 -11.40 23.54 5.34
C ARG A 272 -10.52 23.02 6.47
N ASP A 273 -9.80 23.90 7.15
CA ASP A 273 -8.84 23.51 8.18
C ASP A 273 -9.53 22.92 9.41
N THR A 274 -10.71 23.41 9.74
CA THR A 274 -11.55 22.84 10.79
C THR A 274 -11.96 21.41 10.43
N LEU A 275 -12.42 21.17 9.21
CA LEU A 275 -12.84 19.86 8.77
C LEU A 275 -11.67 18.86 8.71
N VAL A 276 -10.50 19.29 8.24
CA VAL A 276 -9.25 18.50 8.27
C VAL A 276 -8.89 18.10 9.70
N SER A 277 -8.98 19.03 10.64
CA SER A 277 -8.70 18.77 12.05
C SER A 277 -9.71 17.79 12.67
N VAL A 278 -11.01 17.99 12.41
CA VAL A 278 -12.08 17.08 12.85
C VAL A 278 -11.87 15.69 12.25
N ALA A 279 -11.57 15.58 10.95
CA ALA A 279 -11.32 14.33 10.28
C ALA A 279 -10.17 13.53 10.92
N ARG A 280 -9.07 14.19 11.26
CA ARG A 280 -7.97 13.59 12.00
C ARG A 280 -8.39 13.10 13.39
N THR A 281 -9.25 13.85 14.06
CA THR A 281 -9.73 13.49 15.40
C THR A 281 -10.63 12.26 15.39
N VAL A 282 -11.52 12.17 14.41
CA VAL A 282 -12.48 11.06 14.29
C VAL A 282 -11.95 9.86 13.50
N TRP A 283 -10.71 9.90 13.06
CA TRP A 283 -10.08 8.87 12.23
C TRP A 283 -10.25 7.45 12.80
N ASN A 284 -10.06 7.27 14.12
CA ASN A 284 -10.22 5.97 14.79
C ASN A 284 -11.66 5.41 14.77
N LEU A 285 -12.67 6.23 14.45
CA LEU A 285 -14.05 5.78 14.29
C LEU A 285 -14.28 5.14 12.90
N PHE A 286 -13.40 5.49 11.95
CA PHE A 286 -13.43 4.92 10.61
C PHE A 286 -12.42 3.76 10.45
N PHE A 287 -11.25 3.85 11.03
CA PHE A 287 -10.10 2.96 10.86
C PHE A 287 -9.58 2.42 12.19
#